data_c798d2874dc6be535e334b67192bab5b
#
_entry.id   c798d2874dc6be535e334b67192bab5b
#
_cell.length_a   1.000
_cell.length_b   1.000
_cell.length_c   1.000
_cell.angle_alpha   90.00
_cell.angle_beta   90.00
_cell.angle_gamma   90.00
#
_symmetry.space_group_name_H-M   'P 1'
#
loop_
_entity.id
_entity.type
_entity.pdbx_description
1 polymer ?
#
loop_
_entity_poly.entity_id
_entity_poly.type
_entity_poly.pdbx_seq_one_letter_code
_entity_poly.pdbx_strand_id
1 'polypeptide(L)'
;MGTQRQLHAIDGFTFGAYEALPEGTPRGGVVVIQEIFGVNNHIREVTDGYAQAGYAAIAPQIFDRAERNIELGYEEADMGRGVGLAFQETERGDTLKDLQATVEEAGKYGKVGVVGYCYGGLLTWLSACGLSGITCASAYYGGGIVGELEQVAKCPVIMHFGELAAHIPMTDVEKIKSALPDVDVHVYAADHGFNCDHRASHDAASAELARERTLTFFEEHVG
;
A
#
# COMPACT_ATOMS: atom_id res chain seq x y z
N MET A 1 -7.55 -9.64 -15.32
CA MET A 1 -7.52 -10.49 -14.09
C MET A 1 -6.14 -11.04 -13.91
N GLY A 2 -5.58 -10.84 -12.73
CA GLY A 2 -4.26 -11.34 -12.38
C GLY A 2 -4.27 -12.82 -11.97
N THR A 3 -3.13 -13.29 -11.52
CA THR A 3 -2.87 -14.69 -11.14
C THR A 3 -2.18 -14.78 -9.78
N GLN A 4 -2.40 -15.88 -9.07
CA GLN A 4 -1.68 -16.17 -7.83
C GLN A 4 -0.23 -16.59 -8.15
N ARG A 5 0.70 -16.05 -7.36
CA ARG A 5 2.14 -16.32 -7.44
C ARG A 5 2.69 -16.71 -6.07
N GLN A 6 3.86 -17.31 -6.05
CA GLN A 6 4.65 -17.47 -4.84
C GLN A 6 5.96 -16.69 -4.96
N LEU A 7 6.30 -15.98 -3.92
CA LEU A 7 7.54 -15.21 -3.79
C LEU A 7 8.37 -15.77 -2.63
N HIS A 8 9.66 -15.46 -2.64
CA HIS A 8 10.60 -15.95 -1.64
C HIS A 8 11.32 -14.77 -1.00
N ALA A 9 11.17 -14.63 0.31
CA ALA A 9 11.92 -13.66 1.08
C ALA A 9 13.37 -14.09 1.27
N ILE A 10 14.25 -13.15 1.62
CA ILE A 10 15.68 -13.39 1.80
C ILE A 10 16.00 -14.42 2.92
N ASP A 11 15.12 -14.60 3.87
CA ASP A 11 15.22 -15.58 4.96
C ASP A 11 14.70 -16.97 4.58
N GLY A 12 14.31 -17.15 3.29
CA GLY A 12 13.82 -18.42 2.74
C GLY A 12 12.32 -18.65 2.95
N PHE A 13 11.60 -17.72 3.61
CA PHE A 13 10.15 -17.83 3.74
C PHE A 13 9.47 -17.66 2.37
N THR A 14 8.48 -18.53 2.10
CA THR A 14 7.67 -18.49 0.87
C THR A 14 6.28 -17.97 1.21
N PHE A 15 5.84 -16.94 0.51
CA PHE A 15 4.54 -16.31 0.69
C PHE A 15 3.80 -16.12 -0.64
N GLY A 16 2.49 -15.99 -0.58
CA GLY A 16 1.65 -15.75 -1.73
C GLY A 16 1.68 -14.30 -2.19
N ALA A 17 1.36 -14.08 -3.45
CA ALA A 17 1.12 -12.77 -4.02
C ALA A 17 0.10 -12.86 -5.16
N TYR A 18 -0.66 -11.80 -5.39
CA TYR A 18 -1.49 -11.62 -6.57
C TYR A 18 -0.77 -10.72 -7.56
N GLU A 19 -0.55 -11.20 -8.77
CA GLU A 19 0.12 -10.46 -9.84
C GLU A 19 -0.85 -10.19 -10.99
N ALA A 20 -0.92 -8.94 -11.43
CA ALA A 20 -1.66 -8.51 -12.60
C ALA A 20 -0.72 -7.81 -13.59
N LEU A 21 -0.73 -8.24 -14.84
CA LEU A 21 0.11 -7.69 -15.89
C LEU A 21 -0.72 -6.87 -16.89
N PRO A 22 -0.18 -5.76 -17.41
CA PRO A 22 -0.85 -4.96 -18.43
C PRO A 22 -0.87 -5.67 -19.78
N GLU A 23 -1.70 -5.17 -20.68
CA GLU A 23 -1.58 -5.53 -22.09
C GLU A 23 -0.32 -4.86 -22.67
N GLY A 24 0.59 -5.67 -23.25
CA GLY A 24 1.86 -5.18 -23.82
C GLY A 24 2.99 -5.07 -22.81
N THR A 25 3.96 -4.21 -23.11
CA THR A 25 5.15 -4.03 -22.27
C THR A 25 4.82 -3.16 -21.07
N PRO A 26 5.08 -3.63 -19.82
CA PRO A 26 4.87 -2.82 -18.63
C PRO A 26 5.69 -1.52 -18.65
N ARG A 27 5.10 -0.44 -18.16
CA ARG A 27 5.77 0.86 -17.94
C ARG A 27 6.78 0.77 -16.78
N GLY A 28 6.54 -0.15 -15.84
CA GLY A 28 7.36 -0.46 -14.67
C GLY A 28 6.60 -1.39 -13.73
N GLY A 29 7.13 -1.60 -12.52
CA GLY A 29 6.49 -2.39 -11.48
C GLY A 29 5.76 -1.54 -10.46
N VAL A 30 4.63 -2.02 -9.93
CA VAL A 30 3.91 -1.42 -8.80
C VAL A 30 3.66 -2.48 -7.74
N VAL A 31 4.13 -2.24 -6.52
CA VAL A 31 3.78 -3.06 -5.35
C VAL A 31 2.56 -2.46 -4.69
N VAL A 32 1.50 -3.26 -4.51
CA VAL A 32 0.23 -2.86 -3.89
C VAL A 32 0.12 -3.50 -2.51
N ILE A 33 0.21 -2.69 -1.45
CA ILE A 33 0.18 -3.18 -0.07
C ILE A 33 -1.23 -3.10 0.50
N GLN A 34 -1.73 -4.25 0.93
CA GLN A 34 -3.07 -4.47 1.46
C GLN A 34 -3.40 -3.63 2.70
N GLU A 35 -4.67 -3.49 2.97
CA GLU A 35 -5.21 -3.07 4.27
C GLU A 35 -5.02 -4.20 5.32
N ILE A 36 -5.68 -4.11 6.47
CA ILE A 36 -5.68 -5.19 7.48
C ILE A 36 -6.54 -6.42 7.08
N PHE A 37 -7.13 -6.43 5.89
CA PHE A 37 -8.10 -7.45 5.46
C PHE A 37 -7.50 -8.52 4.52
N GLY A 38 -6.19 -8.50 4.29
CA GLY A 38 -5.54 -9.42 3.35
C GLY A 38 -5.64 -8.97 1.88
N VAL A 39 -5.13 -9.81 0.99
CA VAL A 39 -5.27 -9.62 -0.47
C VAL A 39 -6.65 -10.11 -0.91
N ASN A 40 -7.70 -9.44 -0.39
CA ASN A 40 -9.09 -9.72 -0.67
C ASN A 40 -9.54 -9.21 -2.06
N ASN A 41 -10.83 -9.34 -2.39
CA ASN A 41 -11.35 -8.92 -3.68
C ASN A 41 -11.01 -7.46 -4.01
N HIS A 42 -11.21 -6.53 -3.06
CA HIS A 42 -10.91 -5.12 -3.29
C HIS A 42 -9.43 -4.89 -3.66
N ILE A 43 -8.48 -5.47 -2.91
CA ILE A 43 -7.05 -5.31 -3.21
C ILE A 43 -6.67 -5.95 -4.54
N ARG A 44 -7.31 -7.07 -4.94
CA ARG A 44 -7.11 -7.64 -6.28
C ARG A 44 -7.63 -6.72 -7.38
N GLU A 45 -8.81 -6.11 -7.19
CA GLU A 45 -9.38 -5.13 -8.13
C GLU A 45 -8.51 -3.87 -8.24
N VAL A 46 -7.98 -3.37 -7.13
CA VAL A 46 -6.99 -2.28 -7.12
C VAL A 46 -5.73 -2.67 -7.91
N THR A 47 -5.22 -3.90 -7.70
CA THR A 47 -4.04 -4.42 -8.40
C THR A 47 -4.30 -4.53 -9.90
N ASP A 48 -5.46 -5.10 -10.30
CA ASP A 48 -5.90 -5.13 -11.69
C ASP A 48 -6.02 -3.71 -12.29
N GLY A 49 -6.46 -2.74 -11.48
CA GLY A 49 -6.56 -1.34 -11.89
C GLY A 49 -5.19 -0.70 -12.20
N TYR A 50 -4.12 -1.04 -11.48
CA TYR A 50 -2.77 -0.61 -11.84
C TYR A 50 -2.25 -1.32 -13.09
N ALA A 51 -2.62 -2.58 -13.29
CA ALA A 51 -2.29 -3.28 -14.54
C ALA A 51 -3.00 -2.64 -15.75
N GLN A 52 -4.27 -2.25 -15.62
CA GLN A 52 -4.99 -1.49 -16.65
C GLN A 52 -4.35 -0.12 -16.94
N ALA A 53 -3.70 0.50 -15.95
CA ALA A 53 -2.94 1.73 -16.12
C ALA A 53 -1.54 1.52 -16.74
N GLY A 54 -1.17 0.28 -17.08
CA GLY A 54 0.05 -0.05 -17.80
C GLY A 54 1.22 -0.53 -16.94
N TYR A 55 1.03 -0.81 -15.65
CA TYR A 55 2.08 -1.29 -14.76
C TYR A 55 1.98 -2.80 -14.50
N ALA A 56 3.09 -3.48 -14.28
CA ALA A 56 3.07 -4.81 -13.69
C ALA A 56 2.82 -4.66 -12.18
N ALA A 57 1.64 -5.04 -11.71
CA ALA A 57 1.22 -4.81 -10.33
C ALA A 57 1.26 -6.11 -9.51
N ILE A 58 1.83 -6.05 -8.30
CA ILE A 58 1.98 -7.20 -7.41
C ILE A 58 1.50 -6.83 -6.00
N ALA A 59 0.53 -7.59 -5.49
CA ALA A 59 0.03 -7.48 -4.12
C ALA A 59 0.49 -8.68 -3.28
N PRO A 60 1.47 -8.53 -2.38
CA PRO A 60 1.95 -9.62 -1.52
C PRO A 60 0.97 -9.93 -0.40
N GLN A 61 0.80 -11.22 -0.07
CA GLN A 61 0.03 -11.69 1.08
C GLN A 61 0.87 -11.58 2.35
N ILE A 62 0.99 -10.36 2.91
CA ILE A 62 1.89 -10.05 4.01
C ILE A 62 1.52 -10.70 5.35
N PHE A 63 0.35 -11.33 5.45
CA PHE A 63 -0.08 -12.07 6.64
C PHE A 63 0.28 -13.55 6.60
N ASP A 64 0.85 -14.06 5.50
CA ASP A 64 1.15 -15.48 5.31
C ASP A 64 2.14 -16.05 6.35
N ARG A 65 2.90 -15.18 7.03
CA ARG A 65 3.77 -15.62 8.16
C ARG A 65 2.98 -15.98 9.41
N ALA A 66 1.81 -15.37 9.61
CA ALA A 66 0.91 -15.68 10.70
C ALA A 66 -0.15 -16.69 10.26
N GLU A 67 -0.88 -16.38 9.21
CA GLU A 67 -1.93 -17.23 8.65
C GLU A 67 -2.02 -17.03 7.13
N ARG A 68 -2.00 -18.16 6.38
CA ARG A 68 -2.00 -18.14 4.92
C ARG A 68 -3.37 -17.86 4.33
N ASN A 69 -3.34 -17.19 3.16
CA ASN A 69 -4.52 -16.94 2.34
C ASN A 69 -5.62 -16.16 3.08
N ILE A 70 -5.23 -15.20 3.92
CA ILE A 70 -6.17 -14.33 4.62
C ILE A 70 -6.90 -13.45 3.61
N GLU A 71 -8.22 -13.57 3.59
CA GLU A 71 -9.15 -12.75 2.82
C GLU A 71 -10.36 -12.42 3.70
N LEU A 72 -10.29 -11.30 4.40
CA LEU A 72 -11.33 -10.85 5.32
C LEU A 72 -12.33 -9.92 4.61
N GLY A 73 -13.57 -9.93 5.09
CA GLY A 73 -14.57 -8.91 4.79
C GLY A 73 -14.36 -7.62 5.60
N TYR A 74 -15.43 -6.85 5.77
CA TYR A 74 -15.39 -5.54 6.43
C TYR A 74 -16.29 -5.45 7.66
N GLU A 75 -16.77 -6.59 8.15
CA GLU A 75 -17.58 -6.66 9.37
C GLU A 75 -16.70 -6.44 10.60
N GLU A 76 -17.33 -6.17 11.76
CA GLU A 76 -16.61 -5.90 13.02
C GLU A 76 -15.68 -7.05 13.43
N ALA A 77 -16.11 -8.31 13.23
CA ALA A 77 -15.30 -9.49 13.51
C ALA A 77 -14.06 -9.56 12.61
N ASP A 78 -14.21 -9.25 11.31
CA ASP A 78 -13.12 -9.20 10.35
C ASP A 78 -12.12 -8.08 10.71
N MET A 79 -12.63 -6.93 11.11
CA MET A 79 -11.80 -5.81 11.60
C MET A 79 -10.95 -6.26 12.81
N GLY A 80 -11.58 -6.90 13.79
CA GLY A 80 -10.88 -7.43 14.97
C GLY A 80 -9.79 -8.46 14.60
N ARG A 81 -10.10 -9.38 13.69
CA ARG A 81 -9.12 -10.37 13.18
C ARG A 81 -7.96 -9.69 12.45
N GLY A 82 -8.26 -8.75 11.56
CA GLY A 82 -7.25 -8.00 10.81
C GLY A 82 -6.30 -7.20 11.69
N VAL A 83 -6.83 -6.54 12.74
CA VAL A 83 -6.02 -5.84 13.75
C VAL A 83 -5.10 -6.81 14.49
N GLY A 84 -5.60 -7.98 14.90
CA GLY A 84 -4.78 -9.04 15.53
C GLY A 84 -3.61 -9.46 14.64
N LEU A 85 -3.89 -9.77 13.38
CA LEU A 85 -2.87 -10.12 12.39
C LEU A 85 -1.81 -9.02 12.21
N ALA A 86 -2.25 -7.78 12.00
CA ALA A 86 -1.37 -6.67 11.65
C ALA A 86 -0.46 -6.22 12.81
N PHE A 87 -0.96 -6.28 14.06
CA PHE A 87 -0.27 -5.63 15.19
C PHE A 87 0.14 -6.60 16.33
N GLN A 88 -0.27 -7.86 16.29
CA GLN A 88 0.02 -8.83 17.35
C GLN A 88 0.68 -10.12 16.85
N GLU A 89 0.35 -10.58 15.65
CA GLU A 89 0.76 -11.88 15.14
C GLU A 89 1.82 -11.80 14.05
N THR A 90 1.97 -10.65 13.39
CA THR A 90 2.95 -10.42 12.31
C THR A 90 4.06 -9.49 12.80
N GLU A 91 5.30 -9.94 12.70
CA GLU A 91 6.46 -9.12 13.04
C GLU A 91 6.79 -8.15 11.88
N ARG A 92 6.86 -6.85 12.20
CA ARG A 92 7.12 -5.79 11.23
C ARG A 92 8.41 -6.04 10.42
N GLY A 93 9.47 -6.49 11.07
CA GLY A 93 10.74 -6.78 10.40
C GLY A 93 10.63 -7.90 9.36
N ASP A 94 9.80 -8.88 9.60
CA ASP A 94 9.54 -9.97 8.67
C ASP A 94 8.65 -9.52 7.51
N THR A 95 7.63 -8.70 7.79
CA THR A 95 6.82 -8.06 6.75
C THR A 95 7.69 -7.23 5.78
N LEU A 96 8.66 -6.49 6.30
CA LEU A 96 9.57 -5.69 5.45
C LEU A 96 10.49 -6.58 4.59
N LYS A 97 10.86 -7.78 5.03
CA LYS A 97 11.59 -8.75 4.18
C LYS A 97 10.73 -9.25 3.02
N ASP A 98 9.44 -9.52 3.28
CA ASP A 98 8.49 -9.95 2.26
C ASP A 98 8.23 -8.82 1.25
N LEU A 99 8.11 -7.59 1.74
CA LEU A 99 7.98 -6.41 0.89
C LEU A 99 9.24 -6.16 0.05
N GLN A 100 10.45 -6.33 0.61
CA GLN A 100 11.69 -6.21 -0.15
C GLN A 100 11.74 -7.23 -1.30
N ALA A 101 11.38 -8.49 -1.04
CA ALA A 101 11.31 -9.52 -2.08
C ALA A 101 10.26 -9.18 -3.16
N THR A 102 9.15 -8.57 -2.78
CA THR A 102 8.11 -8.12 -3.72
C THR A 102 8.61 -6.96 -4.58
N VAL A 103 9.35 -6.00 -3.99
CA VAL A 103 10.00 -4.91 -4.73
C VAL A 103 11.02 -5.46 -5.74
N GLU A 104 11.83 -6.44 -5.34
CA GLU A 104 12.79 -7.09 -6.24
C GLU A 104 12.10 -7.83 -7.41
N GLU A 105 10.97 -8.50 -7.14
CA GLU A 105 10.15 -9.14 -8.18
C GLU A 105 9.57 -8.10 -9.14
N ALA A 106 8.96 -7.03 -8.60
CA ALA A 106 8.41 -5.93 -9.39
C ALA A 106 9.50 -5.22 -10.22
N GLY A 107 10.73 -5.16 -9.70
CA GLY A 107 11.91 -4.58 -10.36
C GLY A 107 12.31 -5.28 -11.67
N LYS A 108 11.85 -6.50 -11.92
CA LYS A 108 12.05 -7.19 -13.20
C LYS A 108 11.31 -6.50 -14.37
N TYR A 109 10.33 -5.69 -14.08
CA TYR A 109 9.53 -4.95 -15.05
C TYR A 109 10.01 -3.51 -15.28
N GLY A 110 10.99 -3.03 -14.52
CA GLY A 110 11.54 -1.68 -14.61
C GLY A 110 11.66 -0.99 -13.25
N LYS A 111 11.51 0.33 -13.23
CA LYS A 111 11.44 1.10 -11.99
C LYS A 111 10.22 0.68 -11.17
N VAL A 112 10.28 0.85 -9.83
CA VAL A 112 9.23 0.35 -8.94
C VAL A 112 8.59 1.49 -8.15
N GLY A 113 7.27 1.62 -8.28
CA GLY A 113 6.42 2.38 -7.38
C GLY A 113 5.83 1.47 -6.30
N VAL A 114 5.62 2.02 -5.10
CA VAL A 114 4.91 1.32 -4.02
C VAL A 114 3.68 2.11 -3.64
N VAL A 115 2.54 1.43 -3.52
CA VAL A 115 1.30 2.02 -2.99
C VAL A 115 0.72 1.12 -1.91
N GLY A 116 0.16 1.73 -0.88
CA GLY A 116 -0.49 0.94 0.17
C GLY A 116 -1.62 1.70 0.86
N TYR A 117 -2.55 0.94 1.40
CA TYR A 117 -3.82 1.41 1.92
C TYR A 117 -3.96 1.07 3.40
N CYS A 118 -4.39 2.00 4.25
CA CYS A 118 -4.56 1.80 5.69
C CYS A 118 -3.26 1.33 6.38
N TYR A 119 -3.21 0.11 6.90
CA TYR A 119 -1.98 -0.52 7.40
C TYR A 119 -0.89 -0.56 6.32
N GLY A 120 -1.29 -0.87 5.09
CA GLY A 120 -0.39 -0.79 3.93
C GLY A 120 0.14 0.61 3.66
N GLY A 121 -0.59 1.67 4.00
CA GLY A 121 -0.12 3.05 3.92
C GLY A 121 1.04 3.33 4.89
N LEU A 122 0.95 2.81 6.12
CA LEU A 122 2.07 2.84 7.07
C LEU A 122 3.26 2.04 6.53
N LEU A 123 3.02 0.83 6.04
CA LEU A 123 4.08 -0.02 5.48
C LEU A 123 4.72 0.59 4.23
N THR A 124 3.97 1.37 3.44
CA THR A 124 4.49 2.13 2.29
C THR A 124 5.50 3.18 2.75
N TRP A 125 5.19 3.95 3.80
CA TRP A 125 6.13 4.89 4.41
C TRP A 125 7.39 4.18 4.91
N LEU A 126 7.23 3.11 5.68
CA LEU A 126 8.36 2.34 6.20
C LEU A 126 9.21 1.72 5.08
N SER A 127 8.57 1.28 4.00
CA SER A 127 9.26 0.76 2.81
C SER A 127 10.08 1.85 2.11
N ALA A 128 9.52 3.04 1.92
CA ALA A 128 10.22 4.19 1.35
C ALA A 128 11.45 4.61 2.18
N CYS A 129 11.39 4.43 3.50
CA CYS A 129 12.50 4.74 4.41
C CYS A 129 13.54 3.61 4.49
N GLY A 130 13.09 2.34 4.52
CA GLY A 130 13.93 1.19 4.86
C GLY A 130 14.44 0.37 3.68
N LEU A 131 13.61 0.16 2.67
CA LEU A 131 13.89 -0.78 1.58
C LEU A 131 14.75 -0.17 0.46
N SER A 132 15.20 -1.03 -0.45
CA SER A 132 15.97 -0.67 -1.63
C SER A 132 15.18 -0.95 -2.91
N GLY A 133 15.50 -0.22 -4.01
CA GLY A 133 14.89 -0.47 -5.31
C GLY A 133 13.54 0.24 -5.53
N ILE A 134 13.05 1.02 -4.57
CA ILE A 134 11.84 1.82 -4.69
C ILE A 134 12.18 3.17 -5.31
N THR A 135 11.45 3.56 -6.35
CA THR A 135 11.64 4.83 -7.05
C THR A 135 10.72 5.92 -6.51
N CYS A 136 9.51 5.57 -6.08
CA CYS A 136 8.57 6.48 -5.43
C CYS A 136 7.51 5.69 -4.64
N ALA A 137 6.79 6.36 -3.73
CA ALA A 137 5.81 5.71 -2.87
C ALA A 137 4.56 6.58 -2.65
N SER A 138 3.37 5.95 -2.65
CA SER A 138 2.07 6.60 -2.42
C SER A 138 1.35 5.95 -1.25
N ALA A 139 1.17 6.67 -0.14
CA ALA A 139 0.58 6.16 1.09
C ALA A 139 -0.85 6.68 1.30
N TYR A 140 -1.83 5.79 1.28
CA TYR A 140 -3.23 6.12 1.54
C TYR A 140 -3.59 5.89 3.00
N TYR A 141 -4.10 6.93 3.65
CA TYR A 141 -4.60 6.93 5.03
C TYR A 141 -3.81 6.03 5.98
N GLY A 142 -2.47 6.16 5.94
CA GLY A 142 -1.55 5.38 6.77
C GLY A 142 -1.59 5.83 8.23
N GLY A 143 -2.41 5.17 9.03
CA GLY A 143 -2.39 5.36 10.48
C GLY A 143 -1.06 4.92 11.07
N GLY A 144 -0.54 5.68 12.05
CA GLY A 144 0.74 5.39 12.71
C GLY A 144 1.97 6.03 12.05
N ILE A 145 1.88 6.61 10.85
CA ILE A 145 2.99 7.36 10.23
C ILE A 145 3.50 8.47 11.18
N VAL A 146 2.60 9.12 11.92
CA VAL A 146 2.97 10.13 12.91
C VAL A 146 3.92 9.64 14.00
N GLY A 147 3.96 8.35 14.27
CA GLY A 147 4.90 7.71 15.19
C GLY A 147 6.27 7.36 14.58
N GLU A 148 6.44 7.55 13.27
CA GLU A 148 7.62 7.14 12.49
C GLU A 148 8.30 8.35 11.80
N LEU A 149 8.09 9.56 12.30
CA LEU A 149 8.61 10.80 11.72
C LEU A 149 10.12 10.99 11.83
N GLU A 150 10.80 10.22 12.68
CA GLU A 150 12.27 10.19 12.77
C GLU A 150 12.92 9.49 11.56
N GLN A 151 12.14 8.75 10.77
CA GLN A 151 12.63 8.06 9.60
C GLN A 151 12.70 9.01 8.40
N VAL A 152 13.63 8.73 7.50
CA VAL A 152 13.87 9.54 6.29
C VAL A 152 13.61 8.70 5.06
N ALA A 153 12.67 9.14 4.21
CA ALA A 153 12.40 8.48 2.95
C ALA A 153 13.59 8.59 1.99
N LYS A 154 13.87 7.49 1.29
CA LYS A 154 14.96 7.39 0.29
C LYS A 154 14.49 7.71 -1.14
N CYS A 155 13.20 7.95 -1.31
CA CYS A 155 12.57 8.27 -2.58
C CYS A 155 11.45 9.29 -2.39
N PRO A 156 10.97 9.97 -3.43
CA PRO A 156 9.78 10.81 -3.38
C PRO A 156 8.56 10.07 -2.83
N VAL A 157 7.77 10.76 -2.00
CA VAL A 157 6.57 10.21 -1.37
C VAL A 157 5.41 11.18 -1.52
N ILE A 158 4.22 10.63 -1.85
CA ILE A 158 2.94 11.35 -1.79
C ILE A 158 2.03 10.66 -0.76
N MET A 159 1.26 11.43 0.00
CA MET A 159 0.36 10.89 1.02
C MET A 159 -1.08 11.42 0.84
N HIS A 160 -2.06 10.56 1.11
CA HIS A 160 -3.49 10.86 0.99
C HIS A 160 -4.20 10.57 2.31
N PHE A 161 -4.86 11.57 2.90
CA PHE A 161 -5.59 11.44 4.16
C PHE A 161 -7.03 11.94 4.03
N GLY A 162 -7.96 11.30 4.74
CA GLY A 162 -9.32 11.80 4.90
C GLY A 162 -9.44 12.66 6.15
N GLU A 163 -10.04 13.85 6.06
CA GLU A 163 -10.20 14.77 7.20
C GLU A 163 -11.22 14.28 8.24
N LEU A 164 -12.10 13.36 7.85
CA LEU A 164 -13.14 12.78 8.71
C LEU A 164 -12.68 11.50 9.41
N ALA A 165 -11.46 11.03 9.15
CA ALA A 165 -10.92 9.79 9.69
C ALA A 165 -10.70 9.89 11.21
N ALA A 166 -11.58 9.26 12.00
CA ALA A 166 -11.50 9.30 13.46
C ALA A 166 -10.17 8.72 14.03
N HIS A 167 -9.52 7.80 13.31
CA HIS A 167 -8.29 7.14 13.74
C HIS A 167 -7.02 7.91 13.34
N ILE A 168 -7.14 8.94 12.49
CA ILE A 168 -6.03 9.77 12.03
C ILE A 168 -6.48 11.23 12.16
N PRO A 169 -6.44 11.80 13.38
CA PRO A 169 -6.89 13.15 13.60
C PRO A 169 -6.05 14.16 12.79
N MET A 170 -6.67 15.24 12.34
CA MET A 170 -5.99 16.26 11.54
C MET A 170 -4.77 16.87 12.24
N THR A 171 -4.74 16.86 13.57
CA THR A 171 -3.54 17.23 14.34
C THR A 171 -2.32 16.37 14.03
N ASP A 172 -2.52 15.09 13.71
CA ASP A 172 -1.43 14.18 13.34
C ASP A 172 -1.03 14.39 11.88
N VAL A 173 -1.98 14.65 10.98
CA VAL A 173 -1.69 15.04 9.59
C VAL A 173 -0.89 16.34 9.54
N GLU A 174 -1.21 17.33 10.36
CA GLU A 174 -0.45 18.58 10.43
C GLU A 174 0.97 18.38 11.02
N LYS A 175 1.15 17.46 11.97
CA LYS A 175 2.50 17.05 12.42
C LYS A 175 3.31 16.41 11.30
N ILE A 176 2.68 15.50 10.52
CA ILE A 176 3.32 14.86 9.35
C ILE A 176 3.77 15.93 8.36
N LYS A 177 2.89 16.86 7.94
CA LYS A 177 3.24 17.96 7.03
C LYS A 177 4.38 18.82 7.56
N SER A 178 4.37 19.11 8.86
CA SER A 178 5.39 19.96 9.47
C SER A 178 6.75 19.27 9.57
N ALA A 179 6.76 17.97 9.85
CA ALA A 179 7.99 17.19 10.02
C ALA A 179 8.58 16.73 8.68
N LEU A 180 7.75 16.57 7.65
CA LEU A 180 8.12 16.04 6.34
C LEU A 180 7.80 17.06 5.22
N PRO A 181 8.49 18.20 5.16
CA PRO A 181 8.15 19.29 4.24
C PRO A 181 8.34 18.93 2.75
N ASP A 182 9.13 17.90 2.46
CA ASP A 182 9.38 17.42 1.09
C ASP A 182 8.37 16.34 0.64
N VAL A 183 7.44 15.93 1.51
CA VAL A 183 6.38 14.98 1.19
C VAL A 183 5.11 15.72 0.77
N ASP A 184 4.56 15.36 -0.38
CA ASP A 184 3.30 15.94 -0.86
C ASP A 184 2.11 15.30 -0.15
N VAL A 185 1.44 16.06 0.73
CA VAL A 185 0.35 15.56 1.59
C VAL A 185 -0.98 16.17 1.18
N HIS A 186 -1.86 15.33 0.64
CA HIS A 186 -3.23 15.68 0.23
C HIS A 186 -4.24 15.28 1.30
N VAL A 187 -5.21 16.15 1.52
CA VAL A 187 -6.34 15.92 2.44
C VAL A 187 -7.65 16.01 1.67
N TYR A 188 -8.56 15.09 1.94
CA TYR A 188 -9.85 14.94 1.28
C TYR A 188 -10.98 15.04 2.28
N ALA A 189 -12.14 15.60 1.87
CA ALA A 189 -13.36 15.65 2.68
C ALA A 189 -14.02 14.26 2.79
N ALA A 190 -13.27 13.27 3.28
CA ALA A 190 -13.65 11.86 3.30
C ALA A 190 -13.21 11.18 4.60
N ASP A 191 -13.77 10.01 4.89
CA ASP A 191 -13.41 9.18 6.03
C ASP A 191 -12.23 8.23 5.73
N HIS A 192 -11.78 7.49 6.74
CA HIS A 192 -10.78 6.44 6.59
C HIS A 192 -11.26 5.33 5.64
N GLY A 193 -10.41 4.92 4.72
CA GLY A 193 -10.76 3.88 3.73
C GLY A 193 -11.62 4.40 2.57
N PHE A 194 -11.63 5.71 2.31
CA PHE A 194 -12.43 6.33 1.26
C PHE A 194 -12.18 5.75 -0.15
N ASN A 195 -11.02 5.13 -0.38
CA ASN A 195 -10.71 4.49 -1.66
C ASN A 195 -11.39 3.12 -1.84
N CYS A 196 -11.89 2.49 -0.76
CA CYS A 196 -12.45 1.14 -0.83
C CYS A 196 -13.95 1.17 -1.16
N ASP A 197 -14.30 0.85 -2.40
CA ASP A 197 -15.67 0.80 -2.90
C ASP A 197 -16.51 -0.36 -2.34
N HIS A 198 -15.88 -1.28 -1.60
CA HIS A 198 -16.55 -2.35 -0.84
C HIS A 198 -16.95 -1.91 0.59
N ARG A 199 -16.70 -0.64 0.98
CA ARG A 199 -16.97 -0.11 2.33
C ARG A 199 -17.94 1.07 2.30
N ALA A 200 -18.68 1.23 3.39
CA ALA A 200 -19.59 2.38 3.55
C ALA A 200 -18.86 3.74 3.62
N SER A 201 -17.56 3.75 3.95
CA SER A 201 -16.72 4.95 3.96
C SER A 201 -16.23 5.37 2.58
N HIS A 202 -16.59 4.66 1.51
CA HIS A 202 -16.20 5.02 0.14
C HIS A 202 -16.70 6.40 -0.24
N ASP A 203 -15.77 7.23 -0.72
CA ASP A 203 -16.08 8.52 -1.35
C ASP A 203 -15.50 8.54 -2.76
N ALA A 204 -16.37 8.39 -3.74
CA ALA A 204 -15.97 8.21 -5.14
C ALA A 204 -15.14 9.39 -5.66
N ALA A 205 -15.50 10.62 -5.32
CA ALA A 205 -14.79 11.81 -5.79
C ALA A 205 -13.37 11.91 -5.20
N SER A 206 -13.23 11.63 -3.90
CA SER A 206 -11.94 11.61 -3.22
C SER A 206 -11.06 10.46 -3.72
N ALA A 207 -11.66 9.27 -3.93
CA ALA A 207 -10.95 8.10 -4.45
C ALA A 207 -10.43 8.34 -5.87
N GLU A 208 -11.26 8.89 -6.76
CA GLU A 208 -10.87 9.22 -8.13
C GLU A 208 -9.73 10.25 -8.17
N LEU A 209 -9.86 11.34 -7.41
CA LEU A 209 -8.84 12.39 -7.36
C LEU A 209 -7.52 11.89 -6.76
N ALA A 210 -7.57 11.08 -5.69
CA ALA A 210 -6.38 10.50 -5.08
C ALA A 210 -5.68 9.52 -6.05
N ARG A 211 -6.47 8.71 -6.78
CA ARG A 211 -5.97 7.81 -7.80
C ARG A 211 -5.33 8.56 -8.96
N GLU A 212 -5.95 9.62 -9.47
CA GLU A 212 -5.40 10.47 -10.52
C GLU A 212 -4.02 11.03 -10.11
N ARG A 213 -3.92 11.59 -8.91
CA ARG A 213 -2.67 12.10 -8.35
C ARG A 213 -1.60 11.02 -8.23
N THR A 214 -1.96 9.84 -7.74
CA THR A 214 -1.04 8.70 -7.63
C THR A 214 -0.55 8.24 -9.01
N LEU A 215 -1.44 8.15 -10.00
CA LEU A 215 -1.05 7.74 -11.36
C LEU A 215 -0.15 8.78 -12.03
N THR A 216 -0.44 10.08 -11.89
CA THR A 216 0.43 11.16 -12.37
C THR A 216 1.81 11.07 -11.71
N PHE A 217 1.85 10.88 -10.40
CA PHE A 217 3.08 10.72 -9.65
C PHE A 217 3.89 9.48 -10.08
N PHE A 218 3.22 8.36 -10.37
CA PHE A 218 3.87 7.16 -10.89
C PHE A 218 4.35 7.36 -12.34
N GLU A 219 3.61 8.10 -13.17
CA GLU A 219 4.03 8.44 -14.53
C GLU A 219 5.32 9.27 -14.54
N GLU A 220 5.48 10.20 -13.61
CA GLU A 220 6.68 11.02 -13.49
C GLU A 220 7.90 10.23 -13.01
N HIS A 221 7.72 9.26 -12.14
CA HIS A 221 8.82 8.58 -11.45
C HIS A 221 9.09 7.16 -11.95
N VAL A 222 8.06 6.40 -12.29
CA VAL A 222 8.17 5.00 -12.72
C VAL A 222 8.23 4.89 -14.23
N GLY A 223 7.35 5.59 -14.93
CA GLY A 223 7.31 5.58 -16.39
C GLY A 223 5.91 5.57 -16.96
#